data_88e32dd28098088f3a6e346119c6232d
#
_entry.id   88e32dd28098088f3a6e346119c6232d
#
_cell.length_a   1.000
_cell.length_b   1.000
_cell.length_c   1.000
_cell.angle_alpha   90.00
_cell.angle_beta   90.00
_cell.angle_gamma   90.00
#
_symmetry.space_group_name_H-M   'P 1'
#
loop_
_entity.id
_entity.type
_entity.pdbx_description
1 polymer ?
#
loop_
_entity_poly.entity_id
_entity_poly.type
_entity_poly.pdbx_seq_one_letter_code
_entity_poly.pdbx_strand_id
1 'polypeptide(L)'
;SYIVIPVGADKIVAMVNRVMTREETDLSKTSGTIFLTESNRYLSATMVGTIEGGQYIQGVYNYPILDNPVWYVTREDLDIIFDQKANEKVDFKKDFYLPIGTSPAFPDYQVKINPDKMFAKHIAILGNTGSGKSCTLTSILQSLFQYEYNGEKLKSAHIIIFDTNGEYKDAFNIDEKHMVNSFHINEDGLKVPYWFMNFDDMDYLFEPTAGTQSPILKRALGLAKSHV
;
A
#
# COMPACT_ATOMS: atom_id res chain seq x y z
N SER A 1 -1.50 13.42 12.86
CA SER A 1 -2.02 12.63 14.00
C SER A 1 -3.52 12.43 13.85
N TYR A 2 -4.03 11.31 14.35
CA TYR A 2 -5.47 11.04 14.43
C TYR A 2 -5.99 11.29 15.84
N ILE A 3 -7.25 11.65 15.92
CA ILE A 3 -8.04 11.77 17.15
C ILE A 3 -9.34 11.02 16.94
N VAL A 4 -9.96 10.62 18.04
CA VAL A 4 -11.29 10.01 18.03
C VAL A 4 -12.24 10.82 18.89
N ILE A 5 -13.47 10.96 18.40
CA ILE A 5 -14.54 11.71 19.05
C ILE A 5 -15.68 10.71 19.29
N PRO A 6 -15.97 10.33 20.53
CA PRO A 6 -17.09 9.42 20.83
C PRO A 6 -18.43 10.12 20.59
N VAL A 7 -19.32 9.47 19.87
CA VAL A 7 -20.69 9.91 19.60
C VAL A 7 -21.62 8.72 19.83
N GLY A 8 -22.23 8.66 21.01
CA GLY A 8 -23.02 7.49 21.40
C GLY A 8 -22.17 6.23 21.57
N ALA A 9 -22.49 5.19 20.81
CA ALA A 9 -21.71 3.93 20.78
C ALA A 9 -20.56 3.95 19.76
N ASP A 10 -20.55 4.94 18.90
CA ASP A 10 -19.61 5.06 17.77
C ASP A 10 -18.47 6.02 18.11
N LYS A 11 -17.39 5.93 17.34
CA LYS A 11 -16.27 6.86 17.42
C LYS A 11 -16.02 7.47 16.05
N ILE A 12 -16.07 8.80 15.96
CA ILE A 12 -15.66 9.52 14.76
C ILE A 12 -14.14 9.60 14.75
N VAL A 13 -13.53 9.21 13.64
CA VAL A 13 -12.09 9.35 13.41
C VAL A 13 -11.83 10.65 12.66
N ALA A 14 -10.94 11.48 13.18
CA ALA A 14 -10.56 12.73 12.55
C ALA A 14 -9.05 12.89 12.46
N MET A 15 -8.58 13.45 11.35
CA MET A 15 -7.18 13.76 11.10
C MET A 15 -6.89 15.21 11.48
N VAL A 16 -5.96 15.40 12.39
CA VAL A 16 -5.54 16.74 12.83
C VAL A 16 -4.75 17.42 11.72
N ASN A 17 -5.24 18.56 11.29
CA ASN A 17 -4.61 19.36 10.24
C ASN A 17 -3.79 20.52 10.81
N ARG A 18 -4.29 21.13 11.88
CA ARG A 18 -3.68 22.33 12.45
C ARG A 18 -3.93 22.44 13.95
N VAL A 19 -2.93 22.92 14.67
CA VAL A 19 -3.05 23.34 16.06
C VAL A 19 -2.72 24.83 16.13
N MET A 20 -3.57 25.62 16.78
CA MET A 20 -3.44 27.06 16.88
C MET A 20 -3.62 27.51 18.32
N THR A 21 -2.91 28.54 18.72
CA THR A 21 -3.16 29.27 19.95
C THR A 21 -3.77 30.61 19.58
N ARG A 22 -4.86 30.97 20.20
CA ARG A 22 -5.50 32.28 20.01
C ARG A 22 -5.51 32.98 21.36
N GLU A 23 -4.95 34.17 21.39
CA GLU A 23 -5.02 35.04 22.55
C GLU A 23 -6.31 35.83 22.42
N GLU A 24 -7.26 35.62 23.31
CA GLU A 24 -8.47 36.44 23.42
C GLU A 24 -8.25 37.49 24.49
N THR A 25 -8.15 38.72 24.07
CA THR A 25 -8.11 39.86 24.99
C THR A 25 -9.56 40.23 25.31
N ASP A 26 -10.00 39.93 26.50
CA ASP A 26 -11.33 40.30 26.95
C ASP A 26 -11.33 41.82 27.30
N LEU A 27 -11.79 42.60 26.33
CA LEU A 27 -11.89 44.07 26.45
C LEU A 27 -13.03 44.56 27.38
N SER A 28 -13.82 43.66 27.96
CA SER A 28 -15.01 44.00 28.74
C SER A 28 -14.74 44.35 30.22
N LYS A 29 -13.51 44.18 30.70
CA LYS A 29 -13.11 44.48 32.09
C LYS A 29 -12.22 45.71 32.16
N THR A 30 -12.81 46.87 31.93
CA THR A 30 -12.18 48.16 32.18
C THR A 30 -12.30 48.53 33.66
N SER A 31 -11.43 48.11 34.51
CA SER A 31 -10.97 48.85 35.71
C SER A 31 -9.81 48.10 36.39
N GLY A 32 -8.62 48.59 36.15
CA GLY A 32 -7.52 48.61 37.13
C GLY A 32 -6.86 47.31 37.57
N THR A 33 -7.10 46.18 36.89
CA THR A 33 -6.55 44.89 37.29
C THR A 33 -5.76 44.25 36.14
N ILE A 34 -4.64 43.65 36.47
CA ILE A 34 -3.74 42.94 35.54
C ILE A 34 -4.54 42.00 34.63
N PHE A 35 -4.47 42.23 33.30
CA PHE A 35 -5.09 41.39 32.31
C PHE A 35 -4.38 40.05 32.28
N LEU A 36 -5.02 39.01 32.77
CA LEU A 36 -4.63 37.64 32.48
C LEU A 36 -5.16 37.32 31.09
N THR A 37 -4.28 37.31 30.11
CA THR A 37 -4.58 36.84 28.74
C THR A 37 -4.84 35.34 28.81
N GLU A 38 -6.08 34.91 28.69
CA GLU A 38 -6.39 33.51 28.51
C GLU A 38 -6.01 33.10 27.10
N SER A 39 -5.02 32.24 26.97
CA SER A 39 -4.66 31.68 25.68
C SER A 39 -5.44 30.41 25.42
N ASN A 40 -6.39 30.47 24.51
CA ASN A 40 -7.16 29.34 24.09
C ASN A 40 -6.45 28.57 22.98
N ARG A 41 -6.37 27.25 23.12
CA ARG A 41 -5.79 26.38 22.11
C ARG A 41 -6.88 25.75 21.27
N TYR A 42 -6.76 25.90 19.98
CA TYR A 42 -7.71 25.37 19.00
C TYR A 42 -7.03 24.28 18.16
N LEU A 43 -7.79 23.23 17.90
CA LEU A 43 -7.38 22.13 17.04
C LEU A 43 -8.34 22.07 15.87
N SER A 44 -7.80 22.12 14.65
CA SER A 44 -8.56 21.89 13.43
C SER A 44 -8.29 20.48 12.92
N ALA A 45 -9.36 19.72 12.69
CA ALA A 45 -9.26 18.35 12.21
C ALA A 45 -10.33 18.08 11.14
N THR A 46 -10.00 17.24 10.18
CA THR A 46 -10.94 16.75 9.17
C THR A 46 -11.43 15.37 9.58
N MET A 47 -12.73 15.20 9.67
CA MET A 47 -13.35 13.92 9.94
C MET A 47 -13.19 13.01 8.70
N VAL A 48 -12.68 11.80 8.89
CA VAL A 48 -12.32 10.88 7.80
C VAL A 48 -13.15 9.61 7.78
N GLY A 49 -13.70 9.22 8.91
CA GLY A 49 -14.52 8.00 9.01
C GLY A 49 -15.12 7.81 10.38
N THR A 50 -15.80 6.70 10.54
CA THR A 50 -16.48 6.29 11.79
C THR A 50 -16.10 4.85 12.14
N ILE A 51 -15.83 4.59 13.39
CA ILE A 51 -15.72 3.24 13.96
C ILE A 51 -17.09 2.89 14.54
N GLU A 52 -17.78 1.95 13.91
CA GLU A 52 -19.10 1.46 14.30
C GLU A 52 -19.06 -0.07 14.40
N GLY A 53 -19.56 -0.62 15.50
CA GLY A 53 -19.59 -2.08 15.69
C GLY A 53 -18.23 -2.78 15.57
N GLY A 54 -17.12 -2.08 15.86
CA GLY A 54 -15.76 -2.62 15.71
C GLY A 54 -15.24 -2.66 14.27
N GLN A 55 -15.88 -1.94 13.36
CA GLN A 55 -15.44 -1.80 11.96
C GLN A 55 -15.23 -0.33 11.60
N TYR A 56 -14.26 -0.07 10.75
CA TYR A 56 -14.04 1.27 10.21
C TYR A 56 -14.83 1.45 8.92
N ILE A 57 -15.63 2.50 8.90
CA ILE A 57 -16.43 2.92 7.74
C ILE A 57 -15.92 4.29 7.30
N GLN A 58 -15.55 4.40 6.03
CA GLN A 58 -15.12 5.68 5.46
C GLN A 58 -16.31 6.64 5.34
N GLY A 59 -16.10 7.87 5.78
CA GLY A 59 -17.13 8.90 5.81
C GLY A 59 -17.79 9.05 7.19
N VAL A 60 -18.49 10.15 7.38
CA VAL A 60 -19.13 10.52 8.65
C VAL A 60 -20.56 10.93 8.37
N TYR A 61 -21.51 10.27 9.01
CA TYR A 61 -22.94 10.58 8.91
C TYR A 61 -23.53 11.08 10.23
N ASN A 62 -22.91 10.75 11.37
CA ASN A 62 -23.23 11.33 12.67
C ASN A 62 -22.17 12.36 13.04
N TYR A 63 -22.56 13.61 13.21
CA TYR A 63 -21.63 14.67 13.58
C TYR A 63 -21.54 14.82 15.10
N PRO A 64 -20.34 15.16 15.62
CA PRO A 64 -20.19 15.48 17.03
C PRO A 64 -20.97 16.73 17.38
N ILE A 65 -21.51 16.78 18.57
CA ILE A 65 -22.14 17.96 19.15
C ILE A 65 -21.12 18.74 19.97
N LEU A 66 -21.48 19.95 20.36
CA LEU A 66 -20.70 20.75 21.32
C LEU A 66 -20.50 19.92 22.61
N ASP A 67 -19.31 20.09 23.20
CA ASP A 67 -18.90 19.40 24.43
C ASP A 67 -18.61 17.88 24.32
N ASN A 68 -18.62 17.29 23.11
CA ASN A 68 -18.10 15.96 22.94
C ASN A 68 -16.61 15.91 23.30
N PRO A 69 -16.17 14.94 24.11
CA PRO A 69 -14.74 14.80 24.41
C PRO A 69 -13.95 14.39 23.17
N VAL A 70 -12.72 14.83 23.11
CA VAL A 70 -11.76 14.45 22.07
C VAL A 70 -10.67 13.58 22.69
N TRP A 71 -10.48 12.37 22.18
CA TRP A 71 -9.54 11.41 22.69
C TRP A 71 -8.40 11.17 21.72
N TYR A 72 -7.26 10.78 22.25
CA TYR A 72 -6.20 10.22 21.42
C TYR A 72 -6.64 8.86 20.88
N VAL A 73 -6.21 8.58 19.64
CA VAL A 73 -6.41 7.27 19.03
C VAL A 73 -5.64 6.21 19.82
N THR A 74 -6.29 5.11 20.16
CA THR A 74 -5.66 3.96 20.82
C THR A 74 -5.07 2.99 19.80
N ARG A 75 -4.27 2.02 20.27
CA ARG A 75 -3.76 0.95 19.39
C ARG A 75 -4.91 0.12 18.81
N GLU A 76 -5.93 -0.17 19.62
CA GLU A 76 -7.13 -0.88 19.16
C GLU A 76 -7.88 -0.11 18.07
N ASP A 77 -8.02 1.21 18.24
CA ASP A 77 -8.64 2.05 17.20
C ASP A 77 -7.82 2.01 15.90
N LEU A 78 -6.48 2.02 15.98
CA LEU A 78 -5.61 1.89 14.81
C LEU A 78 -5.75 0.53 14.14
N ASP A 79 -5.84 -0.56 14.90
CA ASP A 79 -6.06 -1.90 14.37
C ASP A 79 -7.38 -1.99 13.61
N ILE A 80 -8.43 -1.31 14.09
CA ILE A 80 -9.71 -1.21 13.39
C ILE A 80 -9.60 -0.34 12.14
N ILE A 81 -8.96 0.84 12.23
CA ILE A 81 -8.80 1.77 11.11
C ILE A 81 -8.01 1.13 9.96
N PHE A 82 -6.98 0.35 10.28
CA PHE A 82 -6.12 -0.32 9.30
C PHE A 82 -6.56 -1.77 8.99
N ASP A 83 -7.74 -2.20 9.42
CA ASP A 83 -8.25 -3.58 9.27
C ASP A 83 -7.23 -4.63 9.75
N GLN A 84 -6.55 -4.33 10.84
CA GLN A 84 -5.57 -5.24 11.45
C GLN A 84 -6.21 -5.91 12.65
N LYS A 85 -6.50 -7.20 12.54
CA LYS A 85 -7.01 -7.95 13.69
C LYS A 85 -5.92 -8.11 14.74
N ALA A 86 -6.29 -7.85 16.00
CA ALA A 86 -5.42 -8.09 17.14
C ALA A 86 -4.97 -9.56 17.17
N ASN A 87 -3.68 -9.79 17.43
CA ASN A 87 -2.96 -11.05 17.27
C ASN A 87 -3.42 -12.23 18.15
N GLU A 88 -4.56 -12.17 18.80
CA GLU A 88 -4.89 -13.16 19.86
C GLU A 88 -5.38 -14.52 19.38
N LYS A 89 -5.85 -14.69 18.16
CA LYS A 89 -6.17 -15.99 17.54
C LYS A 89 -6.11 -15.94 16.03
N VAL A 90 -4.95 -15.65 15.47
CA VAL A 90 -4.77 -15.71 14.02
C VAL A 90 -4.67 -17.17 13.62
N ASP A 91 -5.71 -17.70 13.00
CA ASP A 91 -5.59 -18.95 12.24
C ASP A 91 -4.72 -18.62 11.00
N PHE A 92 -3.45 -19.04 11.06
CA PHE A 92 -2.43 -18.78 10.03
C PHE A 92 -2.86 -19.18 8.61
N LYS A 93 -3.85 -20.06 8.51
CA LYS A 93 -4.43 -20.47 7.22
C LYS A 93 -5.45 -19.47 6.67
N LYS A 94 -5.94 -18.55 7.49
CA LYS A 94 -7.01 -17.62 7.11
C LYS A 94 -6.65 -16.15 7.20
N ASP A 95 -5.80 -15.76 8.14
CA ASP A 95 -5.57 -14.34 8.47
C ASP A 95 -4.07 -14.04 8.63
N PHE A 96 -3.29 -14.22 7.56
CA PHE A 96 -1.88 -13.84 7.55
C PHE A 96 -1.72 -12.32 7.37
N TYR A 97 -0.97 -11.68 8.27
CA TYR A 97 -0.64 -10.26 8.19
C TYR A 97 0.87 -10.05 8.14
N LEU A 98 1.32 -9.48 7.02
CA LEU A 98 2.72 -9.19 6.76
C LEU A 98 3.07 -7.78 7.26
N PRO A 99 4.02 -7.61 8.19
CA PRO A 99 4.53 -6.30 8.55
C PRO A 99 5.33 -5.69 7.41
N ILE A 100 4.99 -4.46 7.01
CA ILE A 100 5.64 -3.75 5.91
C ILE A 100 6.42 -2.50 6.35
N GLY A 101 6.22 -2.06 7.57
CA GLY A 101 6.90 -0.88 8.11
C GLY A 101 6.22 -0.32 9.35
N THR A 102 6.69 0.83 9.79
CA THR A 102 6.11 1.58 10.91
C THR A 102 5.48 2.87 10.42
N SER A 103 4.42 3.31 11.08
CA SER A 103 3.75 4.56 10.75
C SER A 103 4.58 5.76 11.20
N PRO A 104 4.88 6.75 10.33
CA PRO A 104 5.53 7.99 10.76
C PRO A 104 4.69 8.80 11.76
N ALA A 105 3.37 8.67 11.72
CA ALA A 105 2.45 9.34 12.63
C ALA A 105 2.36 8.64 14.00
N PHE A 106 2.65 7.34 14.03
CA PHE A 106 2.62 6.48 15.22
C PHE A 106 3.86 5.57 15.22
N PRO A 107 5.01 6.06 15.71
CA PRO A 107 6.31 5.36 15.60
C PRO A 107 6.31 3.93 16.16
N ASP A 108 5.49 3.68 17.19
CA ASP A 108 5.39 2.36 17.81
C ASP A 108 4.33 1.45 17.15
N TYR A 109 3.67 1.94 16.09
CA TYR A 109 2.65 1.21 15.40
C TYR A 109 3.18 0.58 14.11
N GLN A 110 3.24 -0.74 14.09
CA GLN A 110 3.65 -1.51 12.93
C GLN A 110 2.47 -1.67 11.96
N VAL A 111 2.63 -1.14 10.77
CA VAL A 111 1.66 -1.31 9.69
C VAL A 111 1.83 -2.69 9.07
N LYS A 112 0.73 -3.43 8.99
CA LYS A 112 0.69 -4.77 8.42
C LYS A 112 -0.30 -4.81 7.28
N ILE A 113 -0.06 -5.67 6.31
CA ILE A 113 -0.98 -5.94 5.20
C ILE A 113 -1.39 -7.41 5.20
N ASN A 114 -2.58 -7.70 4.71
CA ASN A 114 -2.97 -9.06 4.38
C ASN A 114 -2.53 -9.34 2.93
N PRO A 115 -1.52 -10.22 2.69
CA PRO A 115 -1.00 -10.45 1.35
C PRO A 115 -2.04 -11.04 0.40
N ASP A 116 -2.92 -11.92 0.88
CA ASP A 116 -3.95 -12.53 0.04
C ASP A 116 -4.94 -11.49 -0.46
N LYS A 117 -5.36 -10.56 0.40
CA LYS A 117 -6.24 -9.46 -0.01
C LYS A 117 -5.53 -8.47 -0.92
N MET A 118 -4.25 -8.21 -0.69
CA MET A 118 -3.47 -7.24 -1.45
C MET A 118 -3.10 -7.77 -2.82
N PHE A 119 -2.47 -8.94 -2.90
CA PHE A 119 -1.94 -9.50 -4.15
C PHE A 119 -2.99 -10.21 -5.01
N ALA A 120 -4.18 -10.51 -4.48
CA ALA A 120 -5.31 -11.00 -5.27
C ALA A 120 -5.97 -9.95 -6.16
N LYS A 121 -5.53 -8.70 -6.08
CA LYS A 121 -6.07 -7.55 -6.84
C LYS A 121 -4.97 -6.80 -7.55
N HIS A 122 -5.37 -5.89 -8.46
CA HIS A 122 -4.42 -4.97 -9.10
C HIS A 122 -3.93 -3.93 -8.09
N ILE A 123 -2.63 -3.70 -8.08
CA ILE A 123 -1.98 -2.73 -7.23
C ILE A 123 -1.23 -1.74 -8.11
N ALA A 124 -1.27 -0.46 -7.75
CA ALA A 124 -0.46 0.57 -8.38
C ALA A 124 0.37 1.30 -7.33
N ILE A 125 1.69 1.38 -7.54
CA ILE A 125 2.59 2.20 -6.74
C ILE A 125 2.97 3.41 -7.56
N LEU A 126 2.41 4.56 -7.19
CA LEU A 126 2.54 5.80 -7.94
C LEU A 126 3.46 6.79 -7.22
N GLY A 127 4.23 7.53 -7.99
CA GLY A 127 5.13 8.55 -7.46
C GLY A 127 6.10 9.07 -8.53
N ASN A 128 6.73 10.19 -8.27
CA ASN A 128 7.74 10.77 -9.15
C ASN A 128 9.06 9.99 -9.08
N THR A 129 9.98 10.27 -10.00
CA THR A 129 11.35 9.72 -9.97
C THR A 129 12.01 10.09 -8.63
N GLY A 130 12.66 9.13 -7.97
CA GLY A 130 13.29 9.34 -6.67
C GLY A 130 12.33 9.27 -5.46
N SER A 131 11.02 9.07 -5.65
CA SER A 131 10.06 8.96 -4.53
C SER A 131 10.10 7.62 -3.78
N GLY A 132 10.91 6.67 -4.21
CA GLY A 132 11.06 5.37 -3.56
C GLY A 132 10.08 4.29 -4.04
N LYS A 133 9.46 4.41 -5.22
CA LYS A 133 8.53 3.39 -5.76
C LYS A 133 9.14 1.98 -5.79
N SER A 134 10.29 1.86 -6.44
CA SER A 134 11.00 0.57 -6.58
C SER A 134 11.47 0.03 -5.24
N CYS A 135 11.97 0.92 -4.36
CA CYS A 135 12.34 0.55 -2.99
C CYS A 135 11.13 0.05 -2.18
N THR A 136 9.97 0.69 -2.33
CA THR A 136 8.74 0.26 -1.64
C THR A 136 8.31 -1.13 -2.10
N LEU A 137 8.27 -1.37 -3.41
CA LEU A 137 7.93 -2.70 -3.96
C LEU A 137 8.93 -3.75 -3.49
N THR A 138 10.23 -3.47 -3.63
CA THR A 138 11.29 -4.36 -3.17
C THR A 138 11.15 -4.69 -1.68
N SER A 139 10.93 -3.69 -0.82
CA SER A 139 10.77 -3.88 0.62
C SER A 139 9.58 -4.78 0.97
N ILE A 140 8.43 -4.58 0.29
CA ILE A 140 7.24 -5.41 0.48
C ILE A 140 7.53 -6.86 0.07
N LEU A 141 8.15 -7.07 -1.09
CA LEU A 141 8.46 -8.41 -1.59
C LEU A 141 9.54 -9.11 -0.74
N GLN A 142 10.57 -8.40 -0.33
CA GLN A 142 11.57 -8.93 0.61
C GLN A 142 10.93 -9.32 1.93
N SER A 143 10.07 -8.47 2.48
CA SER A 143 9.33 -8.79 3.71
C SER A 143 8.48 -10.04 3.53
N LEU A 144 7.85 -10.22 2.37
CA LEU A 144 7.03 -11.39 2.06
C LEU A 144 7.83 -12.71 2.11
N PHE A 145 9.04 -12.71 1.55
CA PHE A 145 9.89 -13.91 1.52
C PHE A 145 10.67 -14.17 2.80
N GLN A 146 11.01 -13.12 3.54
CA GLN A 146 11.78 -13.23 4.79
C GLN A 146 10.90 -13.48 6.02
N TYR A 147 9.61 -13.17 5.93
CA TYR A 147 8.72 -13.27 7.07
C TYR A 147 8.51 -14.72 7.49
N GLU A 148 8.76 -14.95 8.75
CA GLU A 148 8.54 -16.23 9.42
C GLU A 148 7.65 -16.01 10.64
N TYR A 149 6.61 -16.79 10.75
CA TYR A 149 5.73 -16.79 11.88
C TYR A 149 5.53 -18.19 12.43
N ASN A 150 5.85 -18.41 13.70
CA ASN A 150 5.78 -19.72 14.34
C ASN A 150 6.56 -20.84 13.60
N GLY A 151 7.68 -20.50 12.95
CA GLY A 151 8.49 -21.45 12.17
C GLY A 151 7.94 -21.76 10.78
N GLU A 152 6.85 -21.14 10.36
CA GLU A 152 6.30 -21.30 9.03
C GLU A 152 6.62 -20.11 8.13
N LYS A 153 7.09 -20.41 6.91
CA LYS A 153 7.34 -19.46 5.82
C LYS A 153 6.37 -19.70 4.69
N LEU A 154 6.22 -18.70 3.84
CA LEU A 154 5.47 -18.85 2.59
C LEU A 154 6.16 -19.90 1.69
N LYS A 155 5.46 -21.01 1.41
CA LYS A 155 6.05 -22.17 0.71
C LYS A 155 5.80 -22.18 -0.79
N SER A 156 4.85 -21.41 -1.30
CA SER A 156 4.37 -21.53 -2.69
C SER A 156 4.14 -20.18 -3.39
N ALA A 157 4.79 -19.13 -2.94
CA ALA A 157 4.69 -17.84 -3.62
C ALA A 157 5.66 -17.81 -4.81
N HIS A 158 5.13 -17.54 -6.00
CA HIS A 158 5.90 -17.31 -7.22
C HIS A 158 5.63 -15.89 -7.70
N ILE A 159 6.69 -15.15 -7.96
CA ILE A 159 6.62 -13.76 -8.43
C ILE A 159 7.40 -13.64 -9.71
N ILE A 160 6.77 -13.07 -10.74
CA ILE A 160 7.40 -12.76 -12.02
C ILE A 160 7.49 -11.25 -12.13
N ILE A 161 8.70 -10.74 -12.32
CA ILE A 161 8.96 -9.30 -12.45
C ILE A 161 9.44 -9.02 -13.87
N PHE A 162 8.72 -8.14 -14.57
CA PHE A 162 9.19 -7.57 -15.83
C PHE A 162 9.87 -6.23 -15.53
N ASP A 163 11.21 -6.27 -15.49
CA ASP A 163 12.05 -5.13 -15.12
C ASP A 163 12.58 -4.42 -16.37
N THR A 164 11.83 -3.47 -16.86
CA THR A 164 12.18 -2.69 -18.05
C THR A 164 13.32 -1.71 -17.82
N ASN A 165 13.56 -1.31 -16.58
CA ASN A 165 14.54 -0.29 -16.22
C ASN A 165 15.80 -0.87 -15.55
N GLY A 166 15.83 -2.15 -15.21
CA GLY A 166 16.94 -2.80 -14.51
C GLY A 166 17.08 -2.40 -13.04
N GLU A 167 15.98 -1.99 -12.39
CA GLU A 167 16.00 -1.50 -11.00
C GLU A 167 16.03 -2.62 -9.96
N TYR A 168 15.65 -3.84 -10.33
CA TYR A 168 15.45 -4.95 -9.40
C TYR A 168 16.55 -6.01 -9.45
N LYS A 169 17.56 -5.87 -10.32
CA LYS A 169 18.62 -6.84 -10.55
C LYS A 169 19.29 -7.34 -9.27
N ASP A 170 19.64 -6.40 -8.38
CA ASP A 170 20.35 -6.70 -7.14
C ASP A 170 19.44 -6.74 -5.90
N ALA A 171 18.15 -6.45 -6.10
CA ALA A 171 17.22 -6.26 -5.00
C ALA A 171 16.88 -7.56 -4.25
N PHE A 172 17.02 -8.72 -4.87
CA PHE A 172 16.57 -10.00 -4.34
C PHE A 172 17.69 -11.01 -4.05
N ASN A 173 18.94 -10.63 -4.16
CA ASN A 173 20.10 -11.46 -3.79
C ASN A 173 20.28 -11.58 -2.26
N ILE A 174 19.21 -11.90 -1.54
CA ILE A 174 19.18 -11.79 -0.08
C ILE A 174 19.62 -13.07 0.61
N ASP A 175 19.47 -14.22 -0.05
CA ASP A 175 19.75 -15.51 0.58
C ASP A 175 19.98 -16.61 -0.48
N GLU A 176 20.92 -17.53 -0.22
CA GLU A 176 21.16 -18.72 -1.07
C GLU A 176 19.94 -19.68 -1.14
N LYS A 177 18.95 -19.50 -0.28
CA LYS A 177 17.74 -20.34 -0.19
C LYS A 177 16.59 -19.90 -1.10
N HIS A 178 16.62 -18.67 -1.58
CA HIS A 178 15.57 -18.18 -2.46
C HIS A 178 16.06 -18.26 -3.91
N MET A 179 15.43 -19.12 -4.71
CA MET A 179 15.78 -19.25 -6.12
C MET A 179 15.30 -18.04 -6.89
N VAL A 180 16.18 -17.10 -7.11
CA VAL A 180 15.96 -15.95 -8.01
C VAL A 180 16.60 -16.28 -9.34
N ASN A 181 15.77 -16.42 -10.37
CA ASN A 181 16.23 -16.58 -11.75
C ASN A 181 16.12 -15.24 -12.46
N SER A 182 17.26 -14.64 -12.80
CA SER A 182 17.32 -13.38 -13.53
C SER A 182 17.70 -13.64 -14.98
N PHE A 183 16.89 -13.17 -15.92
CA PHE A 183 17.10 -13.31 -17.35
C PHE A 183 17.23 -11.93 -17.97
N HIS A 184 18.37 -11.68 -18.62
CA HIS A 184 18.64 -10.44 -19.34
C HIS A 184 18.43 -10.66 -20.84
N ILE A 185 17.71 -9.75 -21.50
CA ILE A 185 17.38 -9.89 -22.92
C ILE A 185 18.63 -9.77 -23.82
N ASN A 186 19.65 -8.99 -23.41
CA ASN A 186 20.79 -8.63 -24.25
C ASN A 186 22.09 -9.40 -23.96
N GLU A 187 22.14 -10.25 -22.91
CA GLU A 187 23.42 -10.86 -22.46
C GLU A 187 23.24 -12.35 -22.46
N ASP A 188 22.93 -13.24 -22.70
CA ASP A 188 22.81 -14.69 -22.54
C ASP A 188 21.50 -15.19 -21.89
N GLY A 189 20.55 -14.28 -21.68
CA GLY A 189 19.49 -14.62 -20.78
C GLY A 189 18.24 -15.17 -21.41
N LEU A 190 17.36 -14.33 -21.88
CA LEU A 190 16.04 -14.74 -22.30
C LEU A 190 16.03 -15.17 -23.76
N LYS A 191 15.96 -16.49 -24.01
CA LYS A 191 15.73 -17.05 -25.35
C LYS A 191 14.25 -17.42 -25.46
N VAL A 192 13.50 -16.62 -26.20
CA VAL A 192 12.11 -16.94 -26.50
C VAL A 192 12.06 -17.88 -27.69
N PRO A 193 11.55 -19.11 -27.54
CA PRO A 193 11.42 -20.02 -28.66
C PRO A 193 10.46 -19.45 -29.72
N TYR A 194 10.85 -19.51 -31.00
CA TYR A 194 10.03 -18.94 -32.09
C TYR A 194 8.64 -19.54 -32.21
N TRP A 195 8.42 -20.78 -31.77
CA TRP A 195 7.09 -21.41 -31.77
C TRP A 195 6.13 -20.81 -30.76
N PHE A 196 6.66 -20.12 -29.73
CA PHE A 196 5.87 -19.43 -28.72
C PHE A 196 5.34 -18.09 -29.24
N MET A 197 6.01 -17.51 -30.25
CA MET A 197 5.65 -16.21 -30.80
C MET A 197 4.36 -16.31 -31.63
N ASN A 198 3.50 -15.32 -31.49
CA ASN A 198 2.30 -15.17 -32.31
C ASN A 198 2.60 -14.39 -33.59
N PHE A 199 1.56 -14.11 -34.42
CA PHE A 199 1.75 -13.34 -35.64
C PHE A 199 2.22 -11.91 -35.36
N ASP A 200 1.65 -11.26 -34.31
CA ASP A 200 1.97 -9.87 -34.01
C ASP A 200 3.42 -9.73 -33.48
N ASP A 201 3.90 -10.72 -32.73
CA ASP A 201 5.29 -10.79 -32.28
C ASP A 201 6.26 -10.92 -33.48
N MET A 202 5.90 -11.76 -34.45
CA MET A 202 6.70 -11.97 -35.66
C MET A 202 6.63 -10.77 -36.61
N ASP A 203 5.48 -10.14 -36.73
CA ASP A 203 5.26 -8.92 -37.52
C ASP A 203 6.12 -7.79 -36.95
N TYR A 204 6.16 -7.63 -35.63
CA TYR A 204 7.03 -6.68 -34.97
C TYR A 204 8.54 -6.99 -35.14
N LEU A 205 8.91 -8.26 -35.09
CA LEU A 205 10.32 -8.69 -35.21
C LEU A 205 10.86 -8.51 -36.63
N PHE A 206 10.06 -8.84 -37.64
CA PHE A 206 10.51 -8.82 -39.04
C PHE A 206 10.14 -7.55 -39.80
N GLU A 207 9.27 -6.72 -39.24
CA GLU A 207 8.78 -5.47 -39.86
C GLU A 207 8.37 -5.66 -41.33
N PRO A 208 7.56 -6.66 -41.70
CA PRO A 208 7.23 -6.94 -43.08
C PRO A 208 6.40 -5.84 -43.71
N THR A 209 6.59 -5.59 -44.97
CA THR A 209 5.74 -4.64 -45.71
C THR A 209 4.30 -5.12 -45.76
N ALA A 210 3.36 -4.25 -45.35
CA ALA A 210 1.95 -4.58 -45.17
C ALA A 210 1.28 -5.17 -46.42
N GLY A 211 1.66 -4.73 -47.63
CA GLY A 211 0.99 -5.14 -48.85
C GLY A 211 1.41 -6.50 -49.40
N THR A 212 2.64 -6.93 -49.18
CA THR A 212 3.18 -8.14 -49.82
C THR A 212 3.76 -9.15 -48.85
N GLN A 213 4.52 -8.72 -47.87
CA GLN A 213 5.24 -9.63 -46.97
C GLN A 213 4.40 -10.09 -45.78
N SER A 214 3.59 -9.21 -45.15
CA SER A 214 2.78 -9.54 -44.01
C SER A 214 1.74 -10.65 -44.29
N PRO A 215 1.02 -10.68 -45.43
CA PRO A 215 0.15 -11.80 -45.79
C PRO A 215 0.89 -13.14 -45.94
N ILE A 216 2.12 -13.08 -46.51
CA ILE A 216 2.94 -14.30 -46.67
C ILE A 216 3.39 -14.83 -45.32
N LEU A 217 3.86 -13.93 -44.44
CA LEU A 217 4.25 -14.29 -43.07
C LEU A 217 3.11 -14.93 -42.30
N LYS A 218 1.91 -14.32 -42.39
CA LYS A 218 0.69 -14.86 -41.75
C LYS A 218 0.34 -16.27 -42.23
N ARG A 219 0.45 -16.48 -43.56
CA ARG A 219 0.18 -17.79 -44.16
C ARG A 219 1.24 -18.84 -43.76
N ALA A 220 2.53 -18.45 -43.77
CA ALA A 220 3.63 -19.31 -43.37
C ALA A 220 3.52 -19.76 -41.91
N LEU A 221 3.20 -18.81 -40.99
CA LEU A 221 2.96 -19.13 -39.58
C LEU A 221 1.76 -20.04 -39.37
N GLY A 222 0.67 -19.81 -40.11
CA GLY A 222 -0.51 -20.67 -40.07
C GLY A 222 -0.17 -22.12 -40.49
N LEU A 223 0.58 -22.29 -41.55
CA LEU A 223 1.04 -23.61 -42.02
C LEU A 223 2.01 -24.25 -41.02
N ALA A 224 2.99 -23.50 -40.51
CA ALA A 224 3.95 -24.04 -39.53
C ALA A 224 3.27 -24.53 -38.25
N LYS A 225 2.28 -23.80 -37.75
CA LYS A 225 1.54 -24.16 -36.52
C LYS A 225 0.48 -25.27 -36.76
N SER A 226 0.08 -25.54 -37.98
CA SER A 226 -0.84 -26.64 -38.28
C SER A 226 -0.16 -28.01 -38.37
N HIS A 227 1.17 -28.04 -38.40
CA HIS A 227 1.98 -29.27 -38.48
C HIS A 227 2.59 -29.69 -37.11
N VAL A 228 2.27 -28.96 -36.02
CA VAL A 228 2.62 -29.30 -34.65
C VAL A 228 1.38 -29.80 -33.90
#